data_71c004ebefd75a74591a3d7b8f44dc61
#
_entry.id   71c004ebefd75a74591a3d7b8f44dc61
#
_cell.length_a   1.000
_cell.length_b   1.000
_cell.length_c   1.000
_cell.angle_alpha   90.00
_cell.angle_beta   90.00
_cell.angle_gamma   90.00
#
_symmetry.space_group_name_H-M   'P 1'
#
loop_
_entity.id
_entity.type
_entity.pdbx_description
1 polymer ?
#
loop_
_entity_poly.entity_id
_entity_poly.type
_entity_poly.pdbx_seq_one_letter_code
_entity_poly.pdbx_strand_id
1 'polypeptide(L)'
;MSSAVLDEATRIAREFDYPAAEVQRGVKEYIREMDEGLRQEHTTLSQIPTFVTSVPNGTEKGLYLAVDLGGTNFRVCSIDLHGDTTFSLTQSKIMIPRELMASGSSKDLFLFLARQIEAFLRIHHNEHFEAHLQRRREGSGEEELFDLGFTFSFPVRQMGINKGTLIRWTKGFNIPDAVGHDVCALLQGAIDELELPVRVAALVNDTVGTLMARSYTSPGETGTFLGAIFGTGTNGAYLEKLDRIPKMQTIEHSDYDKSTGEMIINAEWGSFDNHLSVLPNTLYDQQLDADSNNPGVQMFEKRVSGMFLGEILRRALLDMHNNKGLFKPGQSSDVLVPENSTLFRQWGLDTSLLSTVEADKTQTLEQTKTALKDHLKIEQASTTDCKAVQTLVHAIGKRAARLSAVPLAAVLIATGKLQTDDLVDVGVDGSLVEFYPNFEGYMRDALREVPEVGPAGDKKVRIGISKDGSGVGAALIALVASKEEARMKKAK
;
A
#
# COMPACT_ATOMS: atom_id res chain seq x y z
N MET A 1 38.48 -18.04 10.72
CA MET A 1 37.67 -16.79 10.59
C MET A 1 36.58 -16.93 9.53
N SER A 2 36.82 -17.51 8.35
CA SER A 2 35.79 -17.66 7.29
C SER A 2 34.56 -18.51 7.73
N SER A 3 34.77 -19.60 8.49
CA SER A 3 33.66 -20.44 9.01
C SER A 3 32.83 -19.71 10.05
N ALA A 4 33.44 -18.96 10.96
CA ALA A 4 32.75 -18.28 12.06
C ALA A 4 31.77 -17.19 11.58
N VAL A 5 32.07 -16.48 10.47
CA VAL A 5 31.18 -15.46 9.89
C VAL A 5 29.96 -16.14 9.28
N LEU A 6 30.12 -17.25 8.56
CA LEU A 6 29.00 -18.00 7.95
C LEU A 6 28.16 -18.71 9.02
N ASP A 7 28.80 -19.27 10.04
CA ASP A 7 28.10 -19.94 11.15
C ASP A 7 27.19 -18.92 11.88
N GLU A 8 27.71 -17.71 12.12
CA GLU A 8 26.94 -16.65 12.74
C GLU A 8 25.82 -16.11 11.85
N ALA A 9 26.09 -15.88 10.55
CA ALA A 9 25.04 -15.50 9.60
C ALA A 9 23.90 -16.55 9.59
N THR A 10 24.26 -17.84 9.60
CA THR A 10 23.29 -18.94 9.66
C THR A 10 22.52 -18.93 10.98
N ARG A 11 23.20 -18.65 12.11
CA ARG A 11 22.53 -18.54 13.42
C ARG A 11 21.51 -17.40 13.44
N ILE A 12 21.91 -16.22 12.97
CA ILE A 12 21.01 -15.05 12.88
C ILE A 12 19.87 -15.32 11.89
N ALA A 13 20.14 -15.92 10.73
CA ALA A 13 19.12 -16.26 9.75
C ALA A 13 18.00 -17.12 10.33
N ARG A 14 18.32 -18.06 11.25
CA ARG A 14 17.31 -18.87 11.94
C ARG A 14 16.38 -18.07 12.83
N GLU A 15 16.80 -16.92 13.34
CA GLU A 15 15.93 -16.03 14.12
C GLU A 15 14.83 -15.38 13.24
N PHE A 16 15.04 -15.34 11.92
CA PHE A 16 14.06 -14.90 10.94
C PHE A 16 13.16 -16.02 10.40
N ASP A 17 13.32 -17.27 10.85
CA ASP A 17 12.44 -18.34 10.43
C ASP A 17 10.99 -18.05 10.88
N TYR A 18 10.05 -18.26 9.96
CA TYR A 18 8.62 -18.13 10.24
C TYR A 18 7.92 -19.41 9.73
N PRO A 19 7.93 -20.50 10.53
CA PRO A 19 7.45 -21.82 10.12
C PRO A 19 5.94 -21.92 10.06
N ALA A 20 5.42 -23.02 9.50
CA ALA A 20 3.99 -23.26 9.31
C ALA A 20 3.13 -23.05 10.57
N ALA A 21 3.61 -23.50 11.73
CA ALA A 21 2.89 -23.32 13.00
C ALA A 21 2.69 -21.85 13.36
N GLU A 22 3.69 -21.00 13.10
CA GLU A 22 3.62 -19.56 13.35
C GLU A 22 2.71 -18.87 12.32
N VAL A 23 2.75 -19.27 11.04
CA VAL A 23 1.80 -18.79 10.02
C VAL A 23 0.37 -19.07 10.47
N GLN A 24 0.06 -20.28 10.90
CA GLN A 24 -1.27 -20.67 11.38
C GLN A 24 -1.71 -19.90 12.62
N ARG A 25 -0.78 -19.63 13.56
CA ARG A 25 -1.05 -18.78 14.71
C ARG A 25 -1.36 -17.35 14.27
N GLY A 26 -0.56 -16.79 13.36
CA GLY A 26 -0.76 -15.47 12.80
C GLY A 26 -2.13 -15.33 12.12
N VAL A 27 -2.53 -16.33 11.31
CA VAL A 27 -3.84 -16.34 10.64
C VAL A 27 -4.99 -16.32 11.65
N LYS A 28 -4.94 -17.13 12.68
CA LYS A 28 -5.98 -17.17 13.74
C LYS A 28 -6.09 -15.85 14.48
N GLU A 29 -4.97 -15.26 14.84
CA GLU A 29 -4.94 -13.97 15.53
C GLU A 29 -5.42 -12.84 14.61
N TYR A 30 -5.02 -12.86 13.33
CA TYR A 30 -5.52 -11.89 12.36
C TYR A 30 -7.06 -11.95 12.22
N ILE A 31 -7.65 -13.14 12.11
CA ILE A 31 -9.11 -13.32 12.07
C ILE A 31 -9.77 -12.75 13.33
N ARG A 32 -9.18 -12.99 14.50
CA ARG A 32 -9.69 -12.43 15.77
C ARG A 32 -9.70 -10.90 15.76
N GLU A 33 -8.56 -10.27 15.39
CA GLU A 33 -8.45 -8.81 15.33
C GLU A 33 -9.32 -8.22 14.21
N MET A 34 -9.43 -8.91 13.06
CA MET A 34 -10.31 -8.54 11.95
C MET A 34 -11.78 -8.50 12.39
N ASP A 35 -12.26 -9.55 13.06
CA ASP A 35 -13.62 -9.60 13.59
C ASP A 35 -13.87 -8.51 14.64
N GLU A 36 -12.90 -8.21 15.48
CA GLU A 36 -12.97 -7.11 16.44
C GLU A 36 -13.09 -5.76 15.72
N GLY A 37 -12.24 -5.52 14.72
CA GLY A 37 -12.24 -4.29 13.93
C GLY A 37 -13.50 -4.09 13.11
N LEU A 38 -14.16 -5.16 12.63
CA LEU A 38 -15.45 -5.07 11.95
C LEU A 38 -16.61 -4.74 12.91
N ARG A 39 -16.46 -5.05 14.21
CA ARG A 39 -17.52 -4.82 15.23
C ARG A 39 -17.47 -3.43 15.82
N GLN A 40 -16.30 -2.85 16.02
CA GLN A 40 -16.14 -1.59 16.75
C GLN A 40 -15.01 -0.73 16.20
N GLU A 41 -15.01 0.57 16.49
CA GLU A 41 -13.94 1.51 16.19
C GLU A 41 -12.81 1.43 17.25
N HIS A 42 -11.67 2.04 16.94
CA HIS A 42 -10.51 2.19 17.82
C HIS A 42 -9.83 0.87 18.22
N THR A 43 -9.87 -0.11 17.34
CA THR A 43 -9.16 -1.39 17.48
C THR A 43 -7.77 -1.31 16.84
N THR A 44 -6.91 -2.28 17.16
CA THR A 44 -5.56 -2.40 16.56
C THR A 44 -5.67 -2.53 15.03
N LEU A 45 -6.52 -3.44 14.57
CA LEU A 45 -6.81 -3.65 13.15
C LEU A 45 -8.12 -2.93 12.80
N SER A 46 -8.01 -1.77 12.18
CA SER A 46 -9.14 -0.81 12.10
C SER A 46 -10.31 -1.26 11.22
N GLN A 47 -10.08 -2.04 10.16
CA GLN A 47 -11.12 -2.53 9.23
C GLN A 47 -12.08 -1.42 8.80
N ILE A 48 -11.59 -0.41 8.09
CA ILE A 48 -12.32 0.83 7.78
C ILE A 48 -13.33 0.60 6.65
N PRO A 49 -14.65 0.82 6.85
CA PRO A 49 -15.64 0.82 5.78
C PRO A 49 -15.36 1.96 4.79
N THR A 50 -15.32 1.64 3.49
CA THR A 50 -14.98 2.62 2.45
C THR A 50 -16.19 3.24 1.77
N PHE A 51 -17.38 2.71 2.03
CA PHE A 51 -18.64 3.07 1.37
C PHE A 51 -18.66 2.76 -0.13
N VAL A 52 -17.69 2.02 -0.64
CA VAL A 52 -17.67 1.48 -2.00
C VAL A 52 -18.33 0.11 -1.96
N THR A 53 -19.49 -0.04 -2.61
CA THR A 53 -20.35 -1.22 -2.48
C THR A 53 -20.37 -2.10 -3.73
N SER A 54 -19.59 -1.75 -4.75
CA SER A 54 -19.46 -2.54 -5.96
C SER A 54 -18.08 -2.43 -6.59
N VAL A 55 -17.70 -3.43 -7.36
CA VAL A 55 -16.44 -3.46 -8.13
C VAL A 55 -16.75 -3.39 -9.63
N PRO A 56 -15.86 -2.79 -10.44
CA PRO A 56 -16.03 -2.78 -11.89
C PRO A 56 -15.82 -4.18 -12.48
N ASN A 57 -16.35 -4.38 -13.68
CA ASN A 57 -16.25 -5.64 -14.41
C ASN A 57 -15.57 -5.52 -15.79
N GLY A 58 -14.98 -4.34 -16.10
CA GLY A 58 -14.27 -4.09 -17.35
C GLY A 58 -15.14 -3.60 -18.50
N THR A 59 -16.47 -3.48 -18.31
CA THR A 59 -17.39 -2.96 -19.33
C THR A 59 -17.70 -1.47 -19.18
N GLU A 60 -17.20 -0.86 -18.10
CA GLU A 60 -17.40 0.55 -17.81
C GLU A 60 -16.70 1.43 -18.83
N LYS A 61 -17.36 2.55 -19.17
CA LYS A 61 -16.89 3.56 -20.13
C LYS A 61 -16.97 4.96 -19.55
N GLY A 62 -16.14 5.82 -20.06
CA GLY A 62 -16.19 7.25 -19.77
C GLY A 62 -14.87 7.83 -19.28
N LEU A 63 -14.85 9.15 -19.23
CA LEU A 63 -13.70 9.93 -18.83
C LEU A 63 -13.88 10.40 -17.38
N TYR A 64 -12.92 10.03 -16.52
CA TYR A 64 -12.90 10.35 -15.10
C TYR A 64 -11.58 11.01 -14.72
N LEU A 65 -11.63 11.88 -13.73
CA LEU A 65 -10.43 12.47 -13.14
C LEU A 65 -10.02 11.71 -11.87
N ALA A 66 -8.73 11.72 -11.62
CA ALA A 66 -8.18 11.27 -10.36
C ALA A 66 -7.07 12.21 -9.91
N VAL A 67 -6.98 12.45 -8.61
CA VAL A 67 -5.83 13.12 -8.00
C VAL A 67 -5.27 12.28 -6.87
N ASP A 68 -3.95 12.37 -6.66
CA ASP A 68 -3.25 11.63 -5.62
C ASP A 68 -2.35 12.58 -4.83
N LEU A 69 -2.65 12.69 -3.55
CA LEU A 69 -1.88 13.43 -2.55
C LEU A 69 -1.29 12.45 -1.54
N GLY A 70 -0.10 11.93 -1.84
CA GLY A 70 0.50 10.85 -1.04
C GLY A 70 1.82 11.19 -0.34
N GLY A 71 2.37 12.38 -0.56
CA GLY A 71 3.67 12.79 -0.01
C GLY A 71 4.12 14.13 -0.59
N THR A 72 5.40 14.24 -0.99
CA THR A 72 5.95 15.49 -1.55
C THR A 72 5.49 15.81 -2.98
N ASN A 73 4.70 14.93 -3.59
CA ASN A 73 4.18 15.11 -4.94
C ASN A 73 2.66 15.06 -4.93
N PHE A 74 2.09 15.84 -5.83
CA PHE A 74 0.69 15.79 -6.22
C PHE A 74 0.60 15.31 -7.67
N ARG A 75 -0.30 14.37 -7.92
CA ARG A 75 -0.54 13.83 -9.26
C ARG A 75 -1.97 14.14 -9.67
N VAL A 76 -2.15 14.61 -10.91
CA VAL A 76 -3.45 14.77 -11.55
C VAL A 76 -3.49 13.85 -12.75
N CYS A 77 -4.56 13.08 -12.88
CA CYS A 77 -4.77 12.13 -13.97
C CYS A 77 -6.15 12.28 -14.58
N SER A 78 -6.26 11.98 -15.88
CA SER A 78 -7.51 11.63 -16.52
C SER A 78 -7.43 10.19 -17.05
N ILE A 79 -8.48 9.44 -16.83
CA ILE A 79 -8.61 8.05 -17.23
C ILE A 79 -9.82 7.91 -18.15
N ASP A 80 -9.59 7.50 -19.39
CA ASP A 80 -10.64 7.19 -20.35
C ASP A 80 -10.83 5.67 -20.40
N LEU A 81 -11.96 5.19 -19.90
CA LEU A 81 -12.33 3.78 -19.82
C LEU A 81 -13.02 3.36 -21.13
N HIS A 82 -12.47 2.36 -21.81
CA HIS A 82 -12.95 1.95 -23.14
C HIS A 82 -14.10 0.92 -23.10
N GLY A 83 -14.30 0.25 -21.95
CA GLY A 83 -15.34 -0.76 -21.75
C GLY A 83 -15.01 -2.13 -22.33
N ASP A 84 -13.74 -2.40 -22.49
CA ASP A 84 -13.16 -3.65 -22.97
C ASP A 84 -11.98 -4.10 -22.12
N THR A 85 -12.01 -3.76 -20.83
CA THR A 85 -10.93 -3.97 -19.85
C THR A 85 -9.69 -3.11 -20.06
N THR A 86 -9.69 -2.24 -21.07
CA THR A 86 -8.57 -1.32 -21.35
C THR A 86 -8.93 0.13 -21.04
N PHE A 87 -7.92 0.95 -20.86
CA PHE A 87 -8.06 2.38 -20.60
C PHE A 87 -6.90 3.18 -21.18
N SER A 88 -7.09 4.47 -21.35
CA SER A 88 -6.04 5.44 -21.64
C SER A 88 -5.80 6.33 -20.43
N LEU A 89 -4.54 6.56 -20.07
CA LEU A 89 -4.13 7.38 -18.95
C LEU A 89 -3.32 8.58 -19.43
N THR A 90 -3.77 9.79 -19.04
CA THR A 90 -2.99 11.02 -19.14
C THR A 90 -2.72 11.53 -17.75
N GLN A 91 -1.48 11.94 -17.45
CA GLN A 91 -1.12 12.38 -16.10
C GLN A 91 -0.09 13.50 -16.07
N SER A 92 -0.16 14.31 -15.00
CA SER A 92 0.84 15.29 -14.63
C SER A 92 1.23 15.10 -13.17
N LYS A 93 2.54 15.18 -12.89
CA LYS A 93 3.09 15.05 -11.54
C LYS A 93 3.82 16.33 -11.17
N ILE A 94 3.45 16.91 -10.04
CA ILE A 94 3.92 18.20 -9.57
C ILE A 94 4.48 18.05 -8.15
N MET A 95 5.65 18.63 -7.90
CA MET A 95 6.19 18.72 -6.54
C MET A 95 5.44 19.78 -5.74
N ILE A 96 5.03 19.44 -4.52
CA ILE A 96 4.41 20.38 -3.60
C ILE A 96 5.50 21.25 -2.98
N PRO A 97 5.38 22.59 -3.06
CA PRO A 97 6.30 23.49 -2.37
C PRO A 97 6.34 23.21 -0.86
N ARG A 98 7.55 23.20 -0.28
CA ARG A 98 7.73 22.86 1.16
C ARG A 98 6.97 23.81 2.08
N GLU A 99 6.87 25.07 1.72
CA GLU A 99 6.12 26.11 2.44
C GLU A 99 4.62 25.80 2.52
N LEU A 100 4.04 25.11 1.52
CA LEU A 100 2.65 24.67 1.54
C LEU A 100 2.43 23.41 2.37
N MET A 101 3.47 22.58 2.54
CA MET A 101 3.37 21.37 3.38
C MET A 101 3.28 21.70 4.87
N ALA A 102 3.76 22.87 5.29
CA ALA A 102 3.75 23.36 6.67
C ALA A 102 3.16 24.77 6.77
N SER A 103 2.18 25.09 5.94
CA SER A 103 1.50 26.39 5.97
C SER A 103 0.55 26.48 7.17
N GLY A 104 0.27 27.71 7.61
CA GLY A 104 -0.73 27.94 8.65
C GLY A 104 -2.17 27.84 8.15
N SER A 105 -2.38 27.59 6.85
CA SER A 105 -3.69 27.63 6.20
C SER A 105 -3.88 26.45 5.26
N SER A 106 -4.90 25.64 5.51
CA SER A 106 -5.36 24.58 4.61
C SER A 106 -5.82 25.14 3.27
N LYS A 107 -6.38 26.34 3.26
CA LYS A 107 -6.82 27.01 2.04
C LYS A 107 -5.68 27.16 1.04
N ASP A 108 -4.46 27.50 1.48
CA ASP A 108 -3.31 27.68 0.59
C ASP A 108 -2.94 26.38 -0.12
N LEU A 109 -2.91 25.27 0.63
CA LEU A 109 -2.66 23.95 0.04
C LEU A 109 -3.75 23.57 -0.95
N PHE A 110 -5.02 23.60 -0.54
CA PHE A 110 -6.12 23.12 -1.38
C PHE A 110 -6.35 24.00 -2.61
N LEU A 111 -6.14 25.31 -2.54
CA LEU A 111 -6.12 26.18 -3.71
C LEU A 111 -4.95 25.86 -4.66
N PHE A 112 -3.78 25.54 -4.12
CA PHE A 112 -2.67 25.07 -4.97
C PHE A 112 -3.08 23.80 -5.72
N LEU A 113 -3.67 22.79 -5.04
CA LEU A 113 -4.12 21.54 -5.66
C LEU A 113 -5.17 21.83 -6.75
N ALA A 114 -6.16 22.67 -6.47
CA ALA A 114 -7.20 23.07 -7.44
C ALA A 114 -6.62 23.77 -8.67
N ARG A 115 -5.61 24.63 -8.50
CA ARG A 115 -4.89 25.27 -9.63
C ARG A 115 -4.12 24.26 -10.49
N GLN A 116 -3.59 23.20 -9.90
CA GLN A 116 -2.96 22.12 -10.69
C GLN A 116 -4.00 21.33 -11.49
N ILE A 117 -5.19 21.13 -10.93
CA ILE A 117 -6.33 20.52 -11.66
C ILE A 117 -6.74 21.44 -12.82
N GLU A 118 -6.89 22.75 -12.59
CA GLU A 118 -7.17 23.73 -13.65
C GLU A 118 -6.13 23.66 -14.77
N ALA A 119 -4.84 23.73 -14.41
CA ALA A 119 -3.76 23.68 -15.39
C ALA A 119 -3.79 22.40 -16.22
N PHE A 120 -4.07 21.25 -15.58
CA PHE A 120 -4.22 19.96 -16.24
C PHE A 120 -5.40 19.96 -17.25
N LEU A 121 -6.56 20.46 -16.84
CA LEU A 121 -7.75 20.56 -17.70
C LEU A 121 -7.51 21.46 -18.90
N ARG A 122 -6.86 22.61 -18.71
CA ARG A 122 -6.53 23.54 -19.82
C ARG A 122 -5.55 22.92 -20.83
N ILE A 123 -4.64 22.06 -20.38
CA ILE A 123 -3.65 21.43 -21.27
C ILE A 123 -4.26 20.23 -22.00
N HIS A 124 -5.02 19.39 -21.32
CA HIS A 124 -5.42 18.07 -21.83
C HIS A 124 -6.91 17.97 -22.18
N HIS A 125 -7.77 18.87 -21.65
CA HIS A 125 -9.22 18.83 -21.81
C HIS A 125 -9.81 20.23 -22.10
N ASN A 126 -9.08 21.04 -22.85
CA ASN A 126 -9.42 22.45 -23.09
C ASN A 126 -10.79 22.66 -23.69
N GLU A 127 -11.21 21.82 -24.65
CA GLU A 127 -12.53 21.94 -25.29
C GLU A 127 -13.66 21.80 -24.28
N HIS A 128 -13.60 20.80 -23.42
CA HIS A 128 -14.57 20.60 -22.34
C HIS A 128 -14.54 21.74 -21.32
N PHE A 129 -13.36 22.20 -20.97
CA PHE A 129 -13.16 23.27 -20.01
C PHE A 129 -13.75 24.60 -20.53
N GLU A 130 -13.46 24.99 -21.77
CA GLU A 130 -14.00 26.21 -22.37
C GLU A 130 -15.51 26.12 -22.62
N ALA A 131 -16.04 24.95 -23.02
CA ALA A 131 -17.47 24.72 -23.16
C ALA A 131 -18.22 24.89 -21.84
N HIS A 132 -17.65 24.45 -20.71
CA HIS A 132 -18.20 24.69 -19.38
C HIS A 132 -18.23 26.18 -19.04
N LEU A 133 -17.12 26.90 -19.22
CA LEU A 133 -17.04 28.33 -18.95
C LEU A 133 -18.06 29.13 -19.79
N GLN A 134 -18.29 28.71 -21.04
CA GLN A 134 -19.28 29.33 -21.90
C GLN A 134 -20.71 29.09 -21.41
N ARG A 135 -21.08 27.81 -21.10
CA ARG A 135 -22.41 27.45 -20.56
C ARG A 135 -22.73 28.25 -19.29
N ARG A 136 -21.75 28.39 -18.40
CA ARG A 136 -21.90 29.15 -17.17
C ARG A 136 -22.12 30.64 -17.41
N ARG A 137 -21.43 31.26 -18.37
CA ARG A 137 -21.66 32.65 -18.76
C ARG A 137 -23.05 32.88 -19.35
N GLU A 138 -23.56 31.88 -20.06
CA GLU A 138 -24.88 31.93 -20.69
C GLU A 138 -26.02 31.58 -19.73
N GLY A 139 -25.74 31.08 -18.55
CA GLY A 139 -26.74 30.65 -17.56
C GLY A 139 -27.61 29.47 -18.04
N SER A 140 -27.12 28.70 -19.00
CA SER A 140 -27.87 27.68 -19.70
C SER A 140 -27.38 26.26 -19.38
N GLY A 141 -28.28 25.41 -18.83
CA GLY A 141 -28.19 23.96 -18.84
C GLY A 141 -27.65 23.28 -17.60
N GLU A 142 -27.80 21.95 -17.55
CA GLU A 142 -27.16 21.10 -16.56
C GLU A 142 -25.63 21.16 -16.74
N GLU A 143 -24.92 21.40 -15.66
CA GLU A 143 -23.46 21.42 -15.67
C GLU A 143 -22.93 19.97 -15.87
N GLU A 144 -22.22 19.73 -16.94
CA GLU A 144 -21.48 18.50 -17.15
C GLU A 144 -20.15 18.59 -16.40
N LEU A 145 -20.13 17.98 -15.21
CA LEU A 145 -18.96 17.99 -14.33
C LEU A 145 -18.12 16.73 -14.53
N PHE A 146 -16.81 16.88 -14.45
CA PHE A 146 -15.92 15.72 -14.30
C PHE A 146 -16.02 15.16 -12.88
N ASP A 147 -16.35 13.88 -12.75
CA ASP A 147 -16.24 13.17 -11.48
C ASP A 147 -14.79 12.86 -11.16
N LEU A 148 -14.35 13.26 -9.97
CA LEU A 148 -12.98 13.15 -9.51
C LEU A 148 -12.86 12.22 -8.30
N GLY A 149 -11.96 11.23 -8.40
CA GLY A 149 -11.51 10.43 -7.28
C GLY A 149 -10.30 11.08 -6.60
N PHE A 150 -10.39 11.27 -5.30
CA PHE A 150 -9.32 11.88 -4.50
C PHE A 150 -8.60 10.82 -3.68
N THR A 151 -7.44 10.34 -4.16
CA THR A 151 -6.53 9.51 -3.37
C THR A 151 -5.80 10.38 -2.37
N PHE A 152 -6.03 10.09 -1.09
CA PHE A 152 -5.51 10.85 0.03
C PHE A 152 -4.82 9.92 1.03
N SER A 153 -3.50 9.87 0.96
CA SER A 153 -2.68 8.90 1.68
C SER A 153 -2.24 9.39 3.07
N PHE A 154 -3.20 9.90 3.85
CA PHE A 154 -3.02 10.30 5.25
C PHE A 154 -4.13 9.70 6.10
N PRO A 155 -3.95 9.56 7.43
CA PRO A 155 -4.97 9.02 8.32
C PRO A 155 -6.25 9.85 8.33
N VAL A 156 -7.35 9.27 7.86
CA VAL A 156 -8.69 9.89 7.85
C VAL A 156 -9.70 8.98 8.54
N ARG A 157 -10.72 9.59 9.14
CA ARG A 157 -11.95 8.91 9.53
C ARG A 157 -12.93 9.04 8.38
N GLN A 158 -13.15 7.96 7.67
CA GLN A 158 -14.09 7.94 6.54
C GLN A 158 -15.53 7.81 7.03
N MET A 159 -16.43 8.66 6.52
CA MET A 159 -17.83 8.74 6.93
C MET A 159 -18.80 8.66 5.75
N GLY A 160 -18.27 8.49 4.54
CA GLY A 160 -19.01 8.37 3.29
C GLY A 160 -18.05 8.16 2.13
N ILE A 161 -18.58 7.85 0.95
CA ILE A 161 -17.76 7.61 -0.23
C ILE A 161 -16.89 8.82 -0.61
N ASN A 162 -17.39 10.03 -0.39
CA ASN A 162 -16.71 11.29 -0.64
C ASN A 162 -16.61 12.17 0.62
N LYS A 163 -16.55 11.56 1.80
CA LYS A 163 -16.50 12.28 3.07
C LYS A 163 -15.51 11.63 4.02
N GLY A 164 -14.50 12.39 4.44
CA GLY A 164 -13.48 11.90 5.37
C GLY A 164 -12.80 13.01 6.15
N THR A 165 -12.80 12.87 7.48
CA THR A 165 -12.19 13.83 8.40
C THR A 165 -10.72 13.49 8.62
N LEU A 166 -9.82 14.46 8.40
CA LEU A 166 -8.40 14.30 8.66
C LEU A 166 -8.15 14.13 10.16
N ILE A 167 -7.49 13.02 10.54
CA ILE A 167 -7.13 12.74 11.92
C ILE A 167 -5.81 13.44 12.29
N ARG A 168 -4.79 13.30 11.44
CA ARG A 168 -3.47 13.91 11.61
C ARG A 168 -2.70 13.93 10.30
N TRP A 169 -1.78 14.86 10.20
CA TRP A 169 -0.80 14.86 9.12
C TRP A 169 0.35 13.88 9.39
N THR A 170 0.99 13.42 8.33
CA THR A 170 2.20 12.60 8.32
C THR A 170 3.11 13.06 7.18
N LYS A 171 4.22 12.38 6.92
CA LYS A 171 5.08 12.59 5.74
C LYS A 171 5.59 14.04 5.56
N GLY A 172 5.82 14.75 6.67
CA GLY A 172 6.34 16.13 6.64
C GLY A 172 5.30 17.23 6.45
N PHE A 173 4.01 16.89 6.39
CA PHE A 173 2.94 17.89 6.44
C PHE A 173 2.63 18.29 7.88
N ASN A 174 2.31 19.58 8.05
CA ASN A 174 1.85 20.14 9.31
C ASN A 174 0.98 21.37 9.06
N ILE A 175 -0.32 21.15 8.85
CA ILE A 175 -1.32 22.19 8.57
C ILE A 175 -2.46 22.01 9.59
N PRO A 176 -2.36 22.62 10.76
CA PRO A 176 -3.23 22.33 11.90
C PRO A 176 -4.72 22.61 11.65
N ASP A 177 -5.05 23.62 10.88
CA ASP A 177 -6.44 24.01 10.59
C ASP A 177 -7.19 23.04 9.66
N ALA A 178 -6.48 22.11 9.00
CA ALA A 178 -7.13 21.04 8.24
C ALA A 178 -7.51 19.84 9.11
N VAL A 179 -6.86 19.65 10.27
CA VAL A 179 -7.14 18.54 11.18
C VAL A 179 -8.55 18.68 11.76
N GLY A 180 -9.32 17.59 11.73
CA GLY A 180 -10.71 17.59 12.15
C GLY A 180 -11.71 18.07 11.07
N HIS A 181 -11.23 18.44 9.87
CA HIS A 181 -12.06 18.85 8.75
C HIS A 181 -12.14 17.77 7.66
N ASP A 182 -13.23 17.80 6.89
CA ASP A 182 -13.45 16.93 5.74
C ASP A 182 -12.57 17.34 4.57
N VAL A 183 -11.62 16.49 4.19
CA VAL A 183 -10.65 16.77 3.12
C VAL A 183 -11.28 16.88 1.74
N CYS A 184 -12.40 16.17 1.50
CA CYS A 184 -13.15 16.30 0.25
C CYS A 184 -13.84 17.65 0.15
N ALA A 185 -14.43 18.13 1.25
CA ALA A 185 -15.05 19.44 1.32
C ALA A 185 -14.01 20.56 1.16
N LEU A 186 -12.80 20.42 1.73
CA LEU A 186 -11.71 21.37 1.54
C LEU A 186 -11.27 21.46 0.08
N LEU A 187 -11.12 20.31 -0.60
CA LEU A 187 -10.77 20.30 -2.03
C LEU A 187 -11.91 20.85 -2.88
N GLN A 188 -13.16 20.42 -2.63
CA GLN A 188 -14.31 20.92 -3.38
C GLN A 188 -14.47 22.45 -3.23
N GLY A 189 -14.32 22.99 -2.02
CA GLY A 189 -14.37 24.43 -1.80
C GLY A 189 -13.32 25.22 -2.61
N ALA A 190 -12.12 24.66 -2.78
CA ALA A 190 -11.10 25.27 -3.62
C ALA A 190 -11.39 25.13 -5.13
N ILE A 191 -11.99 24.03 -5.54
CA ILE A 191 -12.48 23.78 -6.91
C ILE A 191 -13.59 24.78 -7.24
N ASP A 192 -14.54 24.97 -6.33
CA ASP A 192 -15.67 25.89 -6.49
C ASP A 192 -15.21 27.36 -6.53
N GLU A 193 -14.21 27.74 -5.71
CA GLU A 193 -13.61 29.08 -5.73
C GLU A 193 -12.98 29.44 -7.09
N LEU A 194 -12.43 28.42 -7.77
CA LEU A 194 -11.87 28.54 -9.13
C LEU A 194 -12.89 28.28 -10.24
N GLU A 195 -14.14 28.01 -9.90
CA GLU A 195 -15.23 27.72 -10.84
C GLU A 195 -14.92 26.57 -11.83
N LEU A 196 -14.21 25.52 -11.36
CA LEU A 196 -13.83 24.40 -12.23
C LEU A 196 -14.99 23.42 -12.45
N PRO A 197 -15.10 22.79 -13.64
CA PRO A 197 -16.12 21.79 -13.95
C PRO A 197 -15.81 20.43 -13.31
N VAL A 198 -15.54 20.39 -12.00
CA VAL A 198 -15.07 19.19 -11.31
C VAL A 198 -15.83 18.98 -10.01
N ARG A 199 -16.24 17.75 -9.76
CA ARG A 199 -16.89 17.30 -8.54
C ARG A 199 -16.03 16.24 -7.86
N VAL A 200 -15.70 16.42 -6.59
CA VAL A 200 -15.04 15.39 -5.76
C VAL A 200 -16.08 14.30 -5.44
N ALA A 201 -16.06 13.24 -6.22
CA ALA A 201 -17.04 12.15 -6.14
C ALA A 201 -16.65 11.07 -5.12
N ALA A 202 -15.35 10.87 -4.87
CA ALA A 202 -14.86 9.82 -3.98
C ALA A 202 -13.58 10.20 -3.25
N LEU A 203 -13.46 9.70 -2.01
CA LEU A 203 -12.23 9.66 -1.21
C LEU A 203 -11.68 8.24 -1.27
N VAL A 204 -10.41 8.10 -1.62
CA VAL A 204 -9.83 6.82 -2.01
C VAL A 204 -8.60 6.50 -1.16
N ASN A 205 -8.54 5.27 -0.66
CA ASN A 205 -7.30 4.65 -0.20
C ASN A 205 -6.63 3.90 -1.36
N ASP A 206 -5.30 3.88 -1.40
CA ASP A 206 -4.51 3.27 -2.49
C ASP A 206 -4.77 1.77 -2.68
N THR A 207 -5.01 1.01 -1.60
CA THR A 207 -5.33 -0.42 -1.69
C THR A 207 -6.72 -0.69 -2.24
N VAL A 208 -7.69 0.17 -1.93
CA VAL A 208 -9.02 0.13 -2.56
C VAL A 208 -8.88 0.40 -4.06
N GLY A 209 -8.07 1.38 -4.42
CA GLY A 209 -7.74 1.67 -5.81
C GLY A 209 -7.07 0.48 -6.51
N THR A 210 -6.15 -0.22 -5.86
CA THR A 210 -5.50 -1.43 -6.38
C THR A 210 -6.54 -2.53 -6.68
N LEU A 211 -7.48 -2.76 -5.76
CA LEU A 211 -8.59 -3.71 -5.96
C LEU A 211 -9.43 -3.31 -7.18
N MET A 212 -9.83 -2.05 -7.28
CA MET A 212 -10.68 -1.55 -8.36
C MET A 212 -9.99 -1.63 -9.73
N ALA A 213 -8.74 -1.18 -9.82
CA ALA A 213 -7.96 -1.22 -11.05
C ALA A 213 -7.76 -2.66 -11.55
N ARG A 214 -7.47 -3.58 -10.62
CA ARG A 214 -7.36 -5.00 -10.94
C ARG A 214 -8.69 -5.57 -11.40
N SER A 215 -9.79 -5.24 -10.74
CA SER A 215 -11.12 -5.73 -11.10
C SER A 215 -11.52 -5.29 -12.52
N TYR A 216 -11.19 -4.05 -12.90
CA TYR A 216 -11.44 -3.55 -14.25
C TYR A 216 -10.61 -4.25 -15.32
N THR A 217 -9.32 -4.54 -15.02
CA THR A 217 -8.37 -5.09 -16.00
C THR A 217 -8.23 -6.61 -15.92
N SER A 218 -8.85 -7.27 -14.94
CA SER A 218 -8.73 -8.72 -14.76
C SER A 218 -9.40 -9.50 -15.88
N PRO A 219 -8.74 -10.52 -16.44
CA PRO A 219 -9.38 -11.40 -17.40
C PRO A 219 -10.40 -12.32 -16.70
N GLY A 220 -11.64 -12.30 -17.14
CA GLY A 220 -12.69 -13.22 -16.69
C GLY A 220 -13.89 -12.53 -16.02
N GLU A 221 -14.92 -13.32 -15.72
CA GLU A 221 -16.22 -12.85 -15.22
C GLU A 221 -16.22 -12.57 -13.71
N THR A 222 -15.23 -13.05 -12.96
CA THR A 222 -15.13 -12.85 -11.51
C THR A 222 -14.37 -11.57 -11.22
N GLY A 223 -15.01 -10.61 -10.54
CA GLY A 223 -14.36 -9.41 -10.04
C GLY A 223 -13.24 -9.72 -9.04
N THR A 224 -12.31 -8.79 -8.88
CA THR A 224 -11.25 -8.90 -7.88
C THR A 224 -11.84 -8.84 -6.48
N PHE A 225 -11.46 -9.78 -5.65
CA PHE A 225 -11.96 -9.92 -4.28
C PHE A 225 -11.12 -9.14 -3.27
N LEU A 226 -9.80 -9.11 -3.48
CA LEU A 226 -8.84 -8.48 -2.57
C LEU A 226 -7.79 -7.73 -3.36
N GLY A 227 -7.48 -6.51 -2.92
CA GLY A 227 -6.36 -5.71 -3.35
C GLY A 227 -5.33 -5.60 -2.24
N ALA A 228 -4.05 -5.79 -2.54
CA ALA A 228 -2.96 -5.74 -1.57
C ALA A 228 -1.78 -4.93 -2.09
N ILE A 229 -1.12 -4.21 -1.20
CA ILE A 229 0.12 -3.50 -1.49
C ILE A 229 1.24 -4.08 -0.63
N PHE A 230 2.33 -4.48 -1.30
CA PHE A 230 3.59 -4.90 -0.69
C PHE A 230 4.74 -4.10 -1.31
N GLY A 231 4.80 -2.84 -0.93
CA GLY A 231 5.74 -1.84 -1.46
C GLY A 231 6.51 -1.13 -0.36
N THR A 232 6.61 0.19 -0.43
CA THR A 232 7.19 1.04 0.64
C THR A 232 6.48 0.82 1.97
N GLY A 233 5.14 0.74 1.95
CA GLY A 233 4.29 0.26 3.04
C GLY A 233 3.62 -1.05 2.68
N THR A 234 2.70 -1.52 3.54
CA THR A 234 1.83 -2.66 3.26
C THR A 234 0.43 -2.41 3.78
N ASN A 235 -0.55 -2.68 2.94
CA ASN A 235 -1.97 -2.62 3.30
C ASN A 235 -2.80 -3.52 2.38
N GLY A 236 -4.09 -3.73 2.71
CA GLY A 236 -5.03 -4.48 1.91
C GLY A 236 -6.45 -3.94 1.99
N ALA A 237 -7.21 -4.19 0.93
CA ALA A 237 -8.65 -3.94 0.89
C ALA A 237 -9.36 -5.16 0.31
N TYR A 238 -10.54 -5.47 0.81
CA TYR A 238 -11.28 -6.66 0.40
C TYR A 238 -12.79 -6.44 0.47
N LEU A 239 -13.53 -7.29 -0.22
CA LEU A 239 -14.99 -7.24 -0.25
C LEU A 239 -15.56 -8.01 0.94
N GLU A 240 -16.38 -7.35 1.78
CA GLU A 240 -17.03 -7.95 2.93
C GLU A 240 -18.56 -7.80 2.83
N LYS A 241 -19.29 -8.75 3.38
CA LYS A 241 -20.76 -8.68 3.48
C LYS A 241 -21.18 -7.63 4.50
N LEU A 242 -22.22 -6.85 4.19
CA LEU A 242 -22.72 -5.78 5.07
C LEU A 242 -23.18 -6.28 6.45
N ASP A 243 -23.73 -7.49 6.52
CA ASP A 243 -24.15 -8.10 7.79
C ASP A 243 -22.98 -8.48 8.72
N ARG A 244 -21.78 -8.57 8.16
CA ARG A 244 -20.54 -8.80 8.91
C ARG A 244 -19.82 -7.53 9.35
N ILE A 245 -20.42 -6.35 9.15
CA ILE A 245 -19.86 -5.05 9.56
C ILE A 245 -20.78 -4.37 10.60
N PRO A 246 -20.93 -4.94 11.81
CA PRO A 246 -21.88 -4.43 12.81
C PRO A 246 -21.65 -2.97 13.20
N LYS A 247 -20.40 -2.50 13.19
CA LYS A 247 -20.08 -1.10 13.53
C LYS A 247 -20.76 -0.06 12.64
N MET A 248 -21.16 -0.44 11.41
CA MET A 248 -21.95 0.46 10.54
C MET A 248 -23.30 0.87 11.14
N GLN A 249 -23.78 0.17 12.17
CA GLN A 249 -25.01 0.53 12.87
C GLN A 249 -24.80 1.59 13.97
N THR A 250 -23.55 1.77 14.40
CA THR A 250 -23.20 2.60 15.58
C THR A 250 -22.38 3.84 15.23
N ILE A 251 -21.72 3.87 14.08
CA ILE A 251 -20.94 5.02 13.62
C ILE A 251 -21.80 5.98 12.79
N GLU A 252 -21.50 7.27 12.88
CA GLU A 252 -22.08 8.26 11.98
C GLU A 252 -21.52 8.08 10.56
N HIS A 253 -22.40 8.01 9.58
CA HIS A 253 -22.03 7.86 8.18
C HIS A 253 -23.07 8.47 7.23
N SER A 254 -22.65 8.73 5.98
CA SER A 254 -23.55 9.11 4.89
C SER A 254 -24.36 7.91 4.39
N ASP A 255 -25.43 8.17 3.68
CA ASP A 255 -26.17 7.14 2.94
C ASP A 255 -25.25 6.45 1.92
N TYR A 256 -25.45 5.14 1.71
CA TYR A 256 -24.75 4.32 0.73
C TYR A 256 -25.67 3.27 0.12
N ASP A 257 -25.33 2.71 -1.04
CA ASP A 257 -26.13 1.68 -1.70
C ASP A 257 -26.01 0.33 -0.96
N LYS A 258 -27.11 -0.09 -0.34
CA LYS A 258 -27.22 -1.36 0.39
C LYS A 258 -27.66 -2.52 -0.50
N SER A 259 -28.03 -2.26 -1.75
CA SER A 259 -28.65 -3.25 -2.64
C SER A 259 -27.70 -4.38 -3.05
N THR A 260 -26.39 -4.14 -3.03
CA THR A 260 -25.36 -5.14 -3.35
C THR A 260 -25.15 -6.16 -2.22
N GLY A 261 -25.46 -5.80 -0.98
CA GLY A 261 -25.20 -6.61 0.21
C GLY A 261 -23.74 -6.66 0.63
N GLU A 262 -22.85 -5.94 -0.04
CA GLU A 262 -21.39 -5.97 0.18
C GLU A 262 -20.80 -4.56 0.27
N MET A 263 -19.62 -4.44 0.87
CA MET A 263 -18.82 -3.20 0.93
C MET A 263 -17.33 -3.54 0.94
N ILE A 264 -16.53 -2.71 0.30
CA ILE A 264 -15.08 -2.83 0.39
C ILE A 264 -14.61 -2.30 1.75
N ILE A 265 -13.77 -3.09 2.42
CA ILE A 265 -13.11 -2.73 3.67
C ILE A 265 -11.64 -2.41 3.39
N ASN A 266 -11.18 -1.25 3.83
CA ASN A 266 -9.76 -0.96 3.97
C ASN A 266 -9.26 -1.56 5.30
N ALA A 267 -8.45 -2.61 5.21
CA ALA A 267 -8.06 -3.40 6.38
C ALA A 267 -7.15 -2.64 7.36
N GLU A 268 -6.31 -1.75 6.87
CA GLU A 268 -5.24 -1.07 7.64
C GLU A 268 -4.34 -2.08 8.38
N TRP A 269 -3.97 -3.17 7.66
CA TRP A 269 -3.31 -4.33 8.26
C TRP A 269 -1.86 -4.10 8.71
N GLY A 270 -1.27 -2.94 8.36
CA GLY A 270 0.04 -2.56 8.87
C GLY A 270 0.14 -2.59 10.40
N SER A 271 -0.98 -2.34 11.07
CA SER A 271 -1.11 -2.36 12.54
C SER A 271 -1.44 -3.72 13.15
N PHE A 272 -1.53 -4.79 12.36
CA PHE A 272 -1.79 -6.13 12.88
C PHE A 272 -0.79 -6.49 14.00
N ASP A 273 -1.33 -7.04 15.08
CA ASP A 273 -0.58 -7.52 16.25
C ASP A 273 0.45 -6.51 16.79
N ASN A 274 0.05 -5.25 16.97
CA ASN A 274 0.91 -4.23 17.60
C ASN A 274 1.39 -4.64 19.00
N HIS A 275 0.71 -5.60 19.64
CA HIS A 275 1.09 -6.13 20.96
C HIS A 275 2.11 -7.28 20.90
N LEU A 276 2.52 -7.73 19.72
CA LEU A 276 3.49 -8.80 19.50
C LEU A 276 3.10 -10.14 20.14
N SER A 277 1.84 -10.51 20.06
CA SER A 277 1.32 -11.78 20.58
C SER A 277 1.73 -12.97 19.69
N VAL A 278 1.86 -12.74 18.39
CA VAL A 278 2.17 -13.78 17.38
C VAL A 278 3.22 -13.36 16.36
N LEU A 279 3.48 -12.06 16.18
CA LEU A 279 4.50 -11.60 15.24
C LEU A 279 5.91 -11.92 15.74
N PRO A 280 6.83 -12.35 14.85
CA PRO A 280 8.23 -12.54 15.22
C PRO A 280 8.87 -11.21 15.67
N ASN A 281 9.75 -11.26 16.66
CA ASN A 281 10.34 -10.08 17.25
C ASN A 281 11.81 -10.31 17.61
N THR A 282 12.68 -10.32 16.60
CA THR A 282 14.12 -10.44 16.76
C THR A 282 14.72 -9.19 17.44
N LEU A 283 15.97 -9.28 17.90
CA LEU A 283 16.68 -8.11 18.41
C LEU A 283 16.69 -6.95 17.40
N TYR A 284 16.81 -7.26 16.11
CA TYR A 284 16.87 -6.26 15.04
C TYR A 284 15.52 -5.59 14.79
N ASP A 285 14.41 -6.34 14.95
CA ASP A 285 13.05 -5.80 14.91
C ASP A 285 12.79 -4.85 16.09
N GLN A 286 13.23 -5.24 17.31
CA GLN A 286 13.09 -4.42 18.53
C GLN A 286 13.85 -3.10 18.42
N GLN A 287 15.11 -3.16 17.95
CA GLN A 287 15.93 -1.97 17.76
C GLN A 287 15.34 -1.04 16.68
N LEU A 288 14.84 -1.61 15.57
CA LEU A 288 14.21 -0.83 14.51
C LEU A 288 12.98 -0.11 15.05
N ASP A 289 12.11 -0.82 15.79
CA ASP A 289 10.91 -0.25 16.36
C ASP A 289 11.22 0.88 17.34
N ALA A 290 12.15 0.65 18.27
CA ALA A 290 12.56 1.64 19.29
C ALA A 290 13.10 2.94 18.65
N ASP A 291 13.80 2.84 17.53
CA ASP A 291 14.40 3.99 16.83
C ASP A 291 13.49 4.56 15.72
N SER A 292 12.28 4.03 15.56
CA SER A 292 11.31 4.52 14.57
C SER A 292 10.57 5.77 15.07
N ASN A 293 9.90 6.49 14.15
CA ASN A 293 9.08 7.66 14.51
C ASN A 293 7.78 7.28 15.26
N ASN A 294 7.42 5.99 15.27
CA ASN A 294 6.17 5.46 15.82
C ASN A 294 6.39 4.13 16.56
N PRO A 295 7.17 4.10 17.68
CA PRO A 295 7.40 2.88 18.44
C PRO A 295 6.09 2.22 18.90
N GLY A 296 6.02 0.89 18.79
CA GLY A 296 4.84 0.09 19.18
C GLY A 296 3.66 0.16 18.22
N VAL A 297 3.79 0.82 17.08
CA VAL A 297 2.72 0.99 16.07
C VAL A 297 3.21 0.50 14.72
N GLN A 298 2.30 0.00 13.88
CA GLN A 298 2.61 -0.55 12.54
C GLN A 298 3.60 -1.73 12.62
N MET A 299 3.41 -2.60 13.61
CA MET A 299 4.36 -3.67 13.89
C MET A 299 4.42 -4.72 12.78
N PHE A 300 3.31 -5.02 12.12
CA PHE A 300 3.30 -5.88 10.93
C PHE A 300 4.03 -5.22 9.76
N GLU A 301 3.72 -3.96 9.47
CA GLU A 301 4.36 -3.23 8.38
C GLU A 301 5.88 -3.17 8.56
N LYS A 302 6.37 -2.96 9.77
CA LYS A 302 7.82 -2.94 10.09
C LYS A 302 8.53 -4.26 9.80
N ARG A 303 7.80 -5.38 9.64
CA ARG A 303 8.37 -6.71 9.35
C ARG A 303 8.24 -7.14 7.90
N VAL A 304 7.37 -6.45 7.14
CA VAL A 304 6.98 -6.86 5.79
C VAL A 304 7.40 -5.86 4.74
N SER A 305 7.29 -4.55 5.00
CA SER A 305 7.36 -3.56 3.94
C SER A 305 8.78 -3.12 3.56
N GLY A 306 8.91 -2.66 2.33
CA GLY A 306 10.19 -2.24 1.75
C GLY A 306 10.85 -1.07 2.46
N MET A 307 10.10 -0.24 3.18
CA MET A 307 10.68 0.84 3.97
C MET A 307 11.61 0.32 5.08
N PHE A 308 11.34 -0.88 5.61
CA PHE A 308 11.98 -1.37 6.83
C PHE A 308 12.96 -2.53 6.63
N LEU A 309 12.78 -3.36 5.58
CA LEU A 309 13.61 -4.55 5.39
C LEU A 309 15.10 -4.22 5.22
N GLY A 310 15.42 -3.12 4.54
CA GLY A 310 16.80 -2.63 4.42
C GLY A 310 17.42 -2.28 5.77
N GLU A 311 16.67 -1.65 6.67
CA GLU A 311 17.15 -1.30 8.01
C GLU A 311 17.32 -2.52 8.90
N ILE A 312 16.42 -3.52 8.81
CA ILE A 312 16.61 -4.80 9.52
C ILE A 312 17.91 -5.47 9.09
N LEU A 313 18.15 -5.55 7.76
CA LEU A 313 19.40 -6.09 7.22
C LEU A 313 20.60 -5.28 7.69
N ARG A 314 20.56 -3.96 7.61
CA ARG A 314 21.65 -3.08 8.05
C ARG A 314 22.04 -3.34 9.50
N ARG A 315 21.07 -3.50 10.39
CA ARG A 315 21.31 -3.79 11.82
C ARG A 315 21.99 -5.14 12.00
N ALA A 316 21.54 -6.17 11.32
CA ALA A 316 22.15 -7.49 11.38
C ALA A 316 23.61 -7.46 10.82
N LEU A 317 23.84 -6.75 9.71
CA LEU A 317 25.19 -6.59 9.16
C LEU A 317 26.11 -5.78 10.09
N LEU A 318 25.60 -4.73 10.71
CA LEU A 318 26.36 -3.90 11.67
C LEU A 318 26.75 -4.70 12.91
N ASP A 319 25.82 -5.50 13.45
CA ASP A 319 26.10 -6.39 14.59
C ASP A 319 27.21 -7.41 14.23
N MET A 320 27.10 -8.06 13.07
CA MET A 320 28.14 -8.99 12.58
C MET A 320 29.47 -8.30 12.30
N HIS A 321 29.47 -7.07 11.77
CA HIS A 321 30.67 -6.29 11.57
C HIS A 321 31.39 -6.01 12.88
N ASN A 322 30.66 -5.53 13.88
CA ASN A 322 31.21 -5.16 15.18
C ASN A 322 31.72 -6.37 15.97
N ASN A 323 30.96 -7.47 15.96
CA ASN A 323 31.13 -8.57 16.90
C ASN A 323 31.71 -9.84 16.27
N LYS A 324 31.62 -10.06 14.96
CA LYS A 324 31.94 -11.32 14.31
C LYS A 324 32.91 -11.21 13.11
N GLY A 325 33.40 -10.02 12.84
CA GLY A 325 34.44 -9.81 11.83
C GLY A 325 33.95 -9.79 10.39
N LEU A 326 32.65 -9.60 10.15
CA LEU A 326 32.11 -9.36 8.80
C LEU A 326 32.75 -8.10 8.21
N PHE A 327 33.20 -8.16 6.96
CA PHE A 327 33.90 -7.08 6.25
C PHE A 327 35.19 -6.60 6.94
N LYS A 328 35.83 -7.42 7.78
CA LYS A 328 37.12 -7.08 8.38
C LYS A 328 38.26 -7.69 7.56
N PRO A 329 39.38 -6.98 7.40
CA PRO A 329 40.55 -7.53 6.73
C PRO A 329 41.06 -8.72 7.54
N GLY A 330 41.51 -9.77 6.85
CA GLY A 330 42.14 -10.94 7.49
C GLY A 330 43.46 -10.55 8.18
N GLN A 331 44.56 -10.67 7.47
CA GLN A 331 45.92 -10.24 7.90
C GLN A 331 46.39 -8.91 7.25
N SER A 332 45.53 -8.29 6.42
CA SER A 332 45.81 -7.02 5.74
C SER A 332 45.33 -5.85 6.60
N SER A 333 46.07 -4.75 6.61
CA SER A 333 45.77 -3.54 7.38
C SER A 333 44.73 -2.62 6.77
N ASP A 334 44.14 -2.99 5.62
CA ASP A 334 43.23 -2.10 4.89
C ASP A 334 41.83 -2.14 5.47
N VAL A 335 41.25 -0.97 5.69
CA VAL A 335 39.88 -0.81 6.20
C VAL A 335 38.93 -1.13 5.06
N LEU A 336 38.14 -2.22 5.19
CA LEU A 336 37.19 -2.62 4.16
C LEU A 336 35.88 -1.81 4.21
N VAL A 337 35.49 -1.29 5.37
CA VAL A 337 34.28 -0.47 5.55
C VAL A 337 34.70 0.94 5.94
N PRO A 338 34.58 1.93 5.04
CA PRO A 338 34.98 3.31 5.35
C PRO A 338 34.00 3.95 6.35
N GLU A 339 34.48 4.90 7.15
CA GLU A 339 33.69 5.59 8.18
C GLU A 339 32.41 6.27 7.63
N ASN A 340 32.46 6.72 6.36
CA ASN A 340 31.32 7.32 5.68
C ASN A 340 30.39 6.30 5.00
N SER A 341 30.52 5.02 5.32
CA SER A 341 29.61 3.97 4.83
C SER A 341 28.21 4.16 5.38
N THR A 342 27.22 3.91 4.54
CA THR A 342 25.80 3.92 4.94
C THR A 342 25.46 2.81 5.93
N LEU A 343 26.33 1.79 6.11
CA LEU A 343 26.22 0.78 7.16
C LEU A 343 26.11 1.41 8.57
N PHE A 344 26.83 2.51 8.80
CA PHE A 344 26.85 3.21 10.10
C PHE A 344 25.74 4.24 10.26
N ARG A 345 24.98 4.53 9.20
CA ARG A 345 23.91 5.51 9.22
C ARG A 345 22.56 4.82 9.34
N GLN A 346 21.78 5.19 10.34
CA GLN A 346 20.39 4.74 10.48
C GLN A 346 19.60 5.06 9.21
N TRP A 347 18.77 4.12 8.75
CA TRP A 347 18.03 4.18 7.48
C TRP A 347 18.94 4.34 6.23
N GLY A 348 20.20 3.97 6.37
CA GLY A 348 21.18 4.14 5.32
C GLY A 348 21.19 3.06 4.24
N LEU A 349 20.45 1.96 4.42
CA LEU A 349 20.40 0.86 3.48
C LEU A 349 19.03 0.75 2.82
N ASP A 350 19.02 0.91 1.50
CA ASP A 350 17.81 0.75 0.70
C ASP A 350 17.47 -0.74 0.49
N THR A 351 16.19 -1.07 0.52
CA THR A 351 15.69 -2.45 0.37
C THR A 351 15.97 -3.04 -1.03
N SER A 352 16.21 -2.22 -2.05
CA SER A 352 16.59 -2.70 -3.40
C SER A 352 17.86 -3.55 -3.39
N LEU A 353 18.79 -3.32 -2.44
CA LEU A 353 19.95 -4.17 -2.23
C LEU A 353 19.52 -5.64 -1.96
N LEU A 354 18.47 -5.86 -1.19
CA LEU A 354 17.99 -7.22 -0.90
C LEU A 354 17.57 -7.93 -2.18
N SER A 355 16.86 -7.25 -3.08
CA SER A 355 16.42 -7.83 -4.36
C SER A 355 17.61 -8.20 -5.24
N THR A 356 18.62 -7.32 -5.31
CA THR A 356 19.85 -7.56 -6.10
C THR A 356 20.64 -8.75 -5.56
N VAL A 357 20.82 -8.83 -4.24
CA VAL A 357 21.56 -9.91 -3.58
C VAL A 357 20.82 -11.26 -3.70
N GLU A 358 19.49 -11.28 -3.52
CA GLU A 358 18.67 -12.49 -3.68
C GLU A 358 18.69 -13.00 -5.13
N ALA A 359 18.74 -12.11 -6.10
CA ALA A 359 18.82 -12.45 -7.52
C ALA A 359 20.17 -13.05 -7.93
N ASP A 360 21.25 -12.80 -7.17
CA ASP A 360 22.60 -13.22 -7.53
C ASP A 360 22.80 -14.74 -7.39
N LYS A 361 22.82 -15.45 -8.51
CA LYS A 361 23.05 -16.90 -8.59
C LYS A 361 24.45 -17.23 -9.11
N THR A 362 25.34 -16.23 -9.24
CA THR A 362 26.72 -16.44 -9.71
C THR A 362 27.56 -17.12 -8.62
N GLN A 363 28.52 -17.96 -9.03
CA GLN A 363 29.38 -18.66 -8.06
C GLN A 363 30.24 -17.72 -7.22
N THR A 364 30.64 -16.60 -7.80
CA THR A 364 31.55 -15.60 -7.20
C THR A 364 30.80 -14.43 -6.55
N LEU A 365 29.46 -14.39 -6.66
CA LEU A 365 28.57 -13.37 -6.10
C LEU A 365 28.96 -11.95 -6.55
N GLU A 366 29.20 -11.77 -7.85
CA GLU A 366 29.69 -10.50 -8.41
C GLU A 366 28.63 -9.39 -8.33
N GLN A 367 27.35 -9.72 -8.51
CA GLN A 367 26.26 -8.73 -8.33
C GLN A 367 26.17 -8.29 -6.86
N THR A 368 26.34 -9.22 -5.93
CA THR A 368 26.37 -8.93 -4.50
C THR A 368 27.56 -8.03 -4.14
N LYS A 369 28.76 -8.31 -4.66
CA LYS A 369 29.93 -7.45 -4.46
C LYS A 369 29.69 -6.04 -4.98
N THR A 370 29.14 -5.92 -6.18
CA THR A 370 28.81 -4.62 -6.79
C THR A 370 27.77 -3.87 -5.93
N ALA A 371 26.70 -4.54 -5.49
CA ALA A 371 25.70 -3.95 -4.65
C ALA A 371 26.28 -3.47 -3.29
N LEU A 372 27.17 -4.25 -2.66
CA LEU A 372 27.85 -3.86 -1.43
C LEU A 372 28.76 -2.63 -1.64
N LYS A 373 29.44 -2.55 -2.77
CA LYS A 373 30.22 -1.37 -3.14
C LYS A 373 29.34 -0.13 -3.34
N ASP A 374 28.27 -0.25 -4.12
CA ASP A 374 27.43 0.89 -4.49
C ASP A 374 26.64 1.43 -3.30
N HIS A 375 26.03 0.54 -2.51
CA HIS A 375 25.19 0.91 -1.39
C HIS A 375 25.96 1.14 -0.08
N LEU A 376 26.98 0.31 0.23
CA LEU A 376 27.70 0.35 1.51
C LEU A 376 29.13 0.87 1.40
N LYS A 377 29.62 1.16 0.19
CA LYS A 377 31.01 1.58 -0.10
C LYS A 377 32.06 0.54 0.31
N ILE A 378 31.70 -0.74 0.26
CA ILE A 378 32.60 -1.85 0.59
C ILE A 378 33.27 -2.33 -0.70
N GLU A 379 34.53 -1.91 -0.93
CA GLU A 379 35.21 -2.14 -2.19
C GLU A 379 35.67 -3.59 -2.40
N GLN A 380 36.00 -4.32 -1.33
CA GLN A 380 36.65 -5.63 -1.40
C GLN A 380 35.99 -6.68 -0.48
N ALA A 381 34.66 -6.83 -0.60
CA ALA A 381 33.99 -7.89 0.11
C ALA A 381 34.44 -9.28 -0.36
N SER A 382 34.81 -10.14 0.57
CA SER A 382 35.16 -11.52 0.25
C SER A 382 33.96 -12.33 -0.20
N THR A 383 34.16 -13.43 -0.91
CA THR A 383 33.04 -14.35 -1.25
C THR A 383 32.35 -14.89 0.01
N THR A 384 33.07 -15.04 1.11
CA THR A 384 32.51 -15.44 2.41
C THR A 384 31.60 -14.37 2.97
N ASP A 385 32.01 -13.10 2.94
CA ASP A 385 31.17 -11.98 3.37
C ASP A 385 29.89 -11.90 2.52
N CYS A 386 30.05 -12.00 1.19
CA CYS A 386 28.91 -12.01 0.26
C CYS A 386 27.92 -13.15 0.54
N LYS A 387 28.40 -14.37 0.86
CA LYS A 387 27.55 -15.50 1.25
C LYS A 387 26.84 -15.25 2.56
N ALA A 388 27.49 -14.64 3.55
CA ALA A 388 26.88 -14.27 4.81
C ALA A 388 25.75 -13.24 4.60
N VAL A 389 26.00 -12.20 3.80
CA VAL A 389 24.97 -11.22 3.42
C VAL A 389 23.80 -11.88 2.71
N GLN A 390 24.06 -12.74 1.72
CA GLN A 390 23.02 -13.44 0.97
C GLN A 390 22.17 -14.34 1.90
N THR A 391 22.78 -15.02 2.87
CA THR A 391 22.06 -15.83 3.86
C THR A 391 21.07 -14.99 4.68
N LEU A 392 21.50 -13.81 5.14
CA LEU A 392 20.61 -12.89 5.89
C LEU A 392 19.52 -12.30 5.00
N VAL A 393 19.88 -11.87 3.80
CA VAL A 393 18.92 -11.32 2.81
C VAL A 393 17.81 -12.33 2.52
N HIS A 394 18.20 -13.59 2.22
CA HIS A 394 17.24 -14.67 1.98
C HIS A 394 16.28 -14.86 3.16
N ALA A 395 16.81 -14.94 4.38
CA ALA A 395 16.01 -15.17 5.58
C ALA A 395 15.02 -14.03 5.85
N ILE A 396 15.47 -12.78 5.75
CA ILE A 396 14.65 -11.59 5.97
C ILE A 396 13.55 -11.49 4.90
N GLY A 397 13.88 -11.62 3.62
CA GLY A 397 12.92 -11.55 2.52
C GLY A 397 11.91 -12.69 2.54
N LYS A 398 12.35 -13.92 2.81
CA LYS A 398 11.47 -15.07 2.96
C LYS A 398 10.50 -14.89 4.13
N ARG A 399 10.97 -14.37 5.28
CA ARG A 399 10.09 -14.04 6.42
C ARG A 399 9.02 -13.03 6.01
N ALA A 400 9.41 -11.94 5.36
CA ALA A 400 8.48 -10.91 4.92
C ALA A 400 7.41 -11.49 3.98
N ALA A 401 7.80 -12.28 3.00
CA ALA A 401 6.87 -12.93 2.07
C ALA A 401 5.91 -13.90 2.76
N ARG A 402 6.41 -14.71 3.71
CA ARG A 402 5.56 -15.65 4.47
C ARG A 402 4.58 -14.93 5.39
N LEU A 403 5.01 -13.83 6.04
CA LEU A 403 4.14 -12.96 6.81
C LEU A 403 3.06 -12.33 5.94
N SER A 404 3.37 -11.95 4.70
CA SER A 404 2.40 -11.40 3.74
C SER A 404 1.25 -12.36 3.42
N ALA A 405 1.45 -13.66 3.57
CA ALA A 405 0.41 -14.66 3.38
C ALA A 405 -0.63 -14.66 4.52
N VAL A 406 -0.29 -14.16 5.71
CA VAL A 406 -1.18 -14.18 6.89
C VAL A 406 -2.47 -13.41 6.65
N PRO A 407 -2.47 -12.12 6.28
CA PRO A 407 -3.70 -11.38 6.02
C PRO A 407 -4.48 -11.95 4.82
N LEU A 408 -3.79 -12.44 3.78
CA LEU A 408 -4.46 -13.05 2.63
C LEU A 408 -5.24 -14.31 3.05
N ALA A 409 -4.58 -15.25 3.73
CA ALA A 409 -5.23 -16.47 4.24
C ALA A 409 -6.39 -16.14 5.18
N ALA A 410 -6.18 -15.21 6.11
CA ALA A 410 -7.18 -14.83 7.10
C ALA A 410 -8.45 -14.27 6.44
N VAL A 411 -8.31 -13.34 5.50
CA VAL A 411 -9.44 -12.75 4.76
C VAL A 411 -10.18 -13.82 3.95
N LEU A 412 -9.46 -14.67 3.21
CA LEU A 412 -10.04 -15.75 2.42
C LEU A 412 -10.86 -16.74 3.27
N ILE A 413 -10.35 -17.08 4.45
CA ILE A 413 -11.00 -18.00 5.40
C ILE A 413 -12.22 -17.32 6.04
N ALA A 414 -12.05 -16.13 6.61
CA ALA A 414 -13.08 -15.42 7.36
C ALA A 414 -14.30 -15.07 6.49
N THR A 415 -14.08 -14.72 5.21
CA THR A 415 -15.16 -14.40 4.26
C THR A 415 -15.78 -15.63 3.59
N GLY A 416 -15.19 -16.83 3.78
CA GLY A 416 -15.68 -18.07 3.18
C GLY A 416 -15.47 -18.19 1.66
N LYS A 417 -14.66 -17.33 1.05
CA LYS A 417 -14.44 -17.31 -0.41
C LYS A 417 -13.84 -18.60 -0.98
N LEU A 418 -13.17 -19.39 -0.17
CA LEU A 418 -12.63 -20.71 -0.60
C LEU A 418 -13.66 -21.84 -0.61
N GLN A 419 -14.88 -21.61 -0.10
CA GLN A 419 -15.93 -22.62 -0.02
C GLN A 419 -16.68 -22.84 -1.34
N THR A 420 -16.58 -21.89 -2.29
CA THR A 420 -17.11 -22.04 -3.65
C THR A 420 -16.04 -22.63 -4.57
N ASP A 421 -16.45 -23.11 -5.76
CA ASP A 421 -15.52 -23.59 -6.79
C ASP A 421 -14.92 -22.47 -7.65
N ASP A 422 -15.33 -21.21 -7.42
CA ASP A 422 -14.90 -20.07 -8.19
C ASP A 422 -13.43 -19.72 -7.92
N LEU A 423 -12.77 -19.16 -8.92
CA LEU A 423 -11.46 -18.55 -8.75
C LEU A 423 -11.59 -17.26 -7.92
N VAL A 424 -10.66 -17.06 -7.01
CA VAL A 424 -10.56 -15.83 -6.21
C VAL A 424 -9.43 -14.98 -6.77
N ASP A 425 -9.77 -13.87 -7.41
CA ASP A 425 -8.79 -12.96 -7.96
C ASP A 425 -8.28 -11.99 -6.87
N VAL A 426 -6.96 -11.88 -6.77
CA VAL A 426 -6.24 -11.00 -5.84
C VAL A 426 -5.33 -10.08 -6.65
N GLY A 427 -5.60 -8.79 -6.57
CA GLY A 427 -4.75 -7.76 -7.14
C GLY A 427 -3.62 -7.40 -6.19
N VAL A 428 -2.39 -7.43 -6.66
CA VAL A 428 -1.23 -7.03 -5.86
C VAL A 428 -0.45 -5.92 -6.55
N ASP A 429 0.06 -4.97 -5.75
CA ASP A 429 0.93 -3.89 -6.19
C ASP A 429 2.13 -3.77 -5.24
N GLY A 430 3.18 -3.15 -5.70
CA GLY A 430 4.33 -2.80 -4.89
C GLY A 430 5.61 -3.51 -5.27
N SER A 431 6.71 -2.84 -4.95
CA SER A 431 8.06 -3.21 -5.37
C SER A 431 8.55 -4.56 -4.85
N LEU A 432 8.05 -5.04 -3.72
CA LEU A 432 8.44 -6.34 -3.17
C LEU A 432 7.88 -7.49 -4.01
N VAL A 433 6.62 -7.42 -4.41
CA VAL A 433 6.01 -8.44 -5.25
C VAL A 433 6.56 -8.39 -6.67
N GLU A 434 6.84 -7.18 -7.19
CA GLU A 434 7.31 -6.98 -8.56
C GLU A 434 8.79 -7.33 -8.72
N PHE A 435 9.66 -6.99 -7.76
CA PHE A 435 11.11 -7.02 -7.95
C PHE A 435 11.87 -7.96 -7.01
N TYR A 436 11.31 -8.35 -5.85
CA TYR A 436 12.02 -9.28 -4.98
C TYR A 436 11.86 -10.72 -5.49
N PRO A 437 12.98 -11.41 -5.80
CA PRO A 437 12.92 -12.74 -6.41
C PRO A 437 12.15 -13.73 -5.56
N ASN A 438 11.19 -14.43 -6.19
CA ASN A 438 10.38 -15.47 -5.58
C ASN A 438 9.51 -15.04 -4.38
N PHE A 439 9.21 -13.73 -4.23
CA PHE A 439 8.35 -13.25 -3.13
C PHE A 439 6.98 -13.93 -3.14
N GLU A 440 6.31 -13.96 -4.30
CA GLU A 440 5.04 -14.67 -4.47
C GLU A 440 5.17 -16.17 -4.18
N GLY A 441 6.27 -16.81 -4.59
CA GLY A 441 6.51 -18.24 -4.32
C GLY A 441 6.56 -18.53 -2.82
N TYR A 442 7.28 -17.75 -2.03
CA TYR A 442 7.34 -17.92 -0.57
C TYR A 442 6.01 -17.62 0.11
N MET A 443 5.25 -16.66 -0.40
CA MET A 443 3.90 -16.34 0.07
C MET A 443 2.94 -17.50 -0.20
N ARG A 444 2.97 -18.09 -1.41
CA ARG A 444 2.16 -19.26 -1.77
C ARG A 444 2.53 -20.52 -0.97
N ASP A 445 3.83 -20.70 -0.67
CA ASP A 445 4.26 -21.79 0.22
C ASP A 445 3.58 -21.66 1.59
N ALA A 446 3.55 -20.45 2.16
CA ALA A 446 2.89 -20.21 3.44
C ALA A 446 1.35 -20.39 3.35
N LEU A 447 0.70 -19.95 2.26
CA LEU A 447 -0.73 -20.19 2.04
C LEU A 447 -1.07 -21.69 2.03
N ARG A 448 -0.26 -22.52 1.36
CA ARG A 448 -0.47 -23.98 1.31
C ARG A 448 -0.30 -24.67 2.66
N GLU A 449 0.46 -24.08 3.57
CA GLU A 449 0.70 -24.60 4.92
C GLU A 449 -0.44 -24.26 5.91
N VAL A 450 -1.38 -23.39 5.55
CA VAL A 450 -2.59 -23.12 6.33
C VAL A 450 -3.63 -24.20 6.00
N PRO A 451 -4.08 -25.02 6.96
CA PRO A 451 -4.95 -26.18 6.68
C PRO A 451 -6.25 -25.83 5.96
N GLU A 452 -6.86 -24.70 6.30
CA GLU A 452 -8.12 -24.23 5.73
C GLU A 452 -7.98 -23.72 4.28
N VAL A 453 -6.75 -23.39 3.86
CA VAL A 453 -6.41 -23.03 2.48
C VAL A 453 -5.89 -24.26 1.73
N GLY A 454 -4.78 -24.80 2.20
CA GLY A 454 -4.12 -25.97 1.61
C GLY A 454 -3.73 -25.80 0.14
N PRO A 455 -3.19 -26.88 -0.48
CA PRO A 455 -2.85 -26.84 -1.91
C PRO A 455 -4.06 -26.65 -2.84
N ALA A 456 -5.25 -27.06 -2.41
CA ALA A 456 -6.47 -26.91 -3.20
C ALA A 456 -6.96 -25.45 -3.20
N GLY A 457 -6.95 -24.81 -2.04
CA GLY A 457 -7.30 -23.39 -1.92
C GLY A 457 -6.30 -22.48 -2.62
N ASP A 458 -4.99 -22.73 -2.47
CA ASP A 458 -3.96 -21.97 -3.19
C ASP A 458 -4.16 -21.97 -4.71
N LYS A 459 -4.60 -23.09 -5.29
CA LYS A 459 -4.92 -23.18 -6.73
C LYS A 459 -6.11 -22.34 -7.15
N LYS A 460 -7.03 -22.04 -6.24
CA LYS A 460 -8.18 -21.15 -6.49
C LYS A 460 -7.76 -19.67 -6.44
N VAL A 461 -6.66 -19.34 -5.78
CA VAL A 461 -6.18 -17.95 -5.63
C VAL A 461 -5.35 -17.55 -6.85
N ARG A 462 -5.90 -16.65 -7.65
CA ARG A 462 -5.20 -16.04 -8.77
C ARG A 462 -4.61 -14.70 -8.33
N ILE A 463 -3.29 -14.65 -8.14
CA ILE A 463 -2.58 -13.41 -7.84
C ILE A 463 -2.16 -12.75 -9.15
N GLY A 464 -2.47 -11.47 -9.30
CA GLY A 464 -2.08 -10.71 -10.48
C GLY A 464 -1.66 -9.29 -10.14
N ILE A 465 -0.62 -8.81 -10.84
CA ILE A 465 -0.13 -7.45 -10.66
C ILE A 465 -1.20 -6.45 -11.08
N SER A 466 -1.43 -5.46 -10.23
CA SER A 466 -2.27 -4.30 -10.50
C SER A 466 -1.39 -3.06 -10.52
N LYS A 467 -1.35 -2.38 -11.65
CA LYS A 467 -0.55 -1.15 -11.78
C LYS A 467 -1.45 0.08 -11.69
N ASP A 468 -0.91 1.15 -11.10
CA ASP A 468 -1.55 2.47 -11.05
C ASP A 468 -2.88 2.52 -10.26
N GLY A 469 -2.99 1.73 -9.18
CA GLY A 469 -4.18 1.69 -8.33
C GLY A 469 -4.61 3.06 -7.81
N SER A 470 -3.67 3.94 -7.46
CA SER A 470 -3.97 5.29 -6.97
C SER A 470 -4.55 6.23 -8.04
N GLY A 471 -4.22 6.04 -9.31
CA GLY A 471 -4.79 6.81 -10.43
C GLY A 471 -6.05 6.16 -10.99
N VAL A 472 -5.87 5.01 -11.65
CA VAL A 472 -6.96 4.27 -12.31
C VAL A 472 -8.03 3.85 -11.31
N GLY A 473 -7.63 3.33 -10.15
CA GLY A 473 -8.57 2.93 -9.11
C GLY A 473 -9.41 4.08 -8.58
N ALA A 474 -8.81 5.27 -8.38
CA ALA A 474 -9.54 6.44 -7.93
C ALA A 474 -10.61 6.89 -8.96
N ALA A 475 -10.29 6.88 -10.24
CA ALA A 475 -11.26 7.16 -11.30
C ALA A 475 -12.41 6.15 -11.32
N LEU A 476 -12.10 4.86 -11.14
CA LEU A 476 -13.11 3.80 -11.06
C LEU A 476 -14.02 3.95 -9.83
N ILE A 477 -13.48 4.39 -8.69
CA ILE A 477 -14.31 4.67 -7.51
C ILE A 477 -15.18 5.90 -7.73
N ALA A 478 -14.69 6.95 -8.41
CA ALA A 478 -15.50 8.09 -8.80
C ALA A 478 -16.68 7.67 -9.70
N LEU A 479 -16.43 6.78 -10.66
CA LEU A 479 -17.48 6.18 -11.49
C LEU A 479 -18.52 5.42 -10.65
N VAL A 480 -18.06 4.57 -9.72
CA VAL A 480 -18.95 3.82 -8.82
C VAL A 480 -19.80 4.77 -7.98
N ALA A 481 -19.18 5.80 -7.39
CA ALA A 481 -19.87 6.82 -6.61
C ALA A 481 -20.98 7.52 -7.41
N SER A 482 -20.70 7.90 -8.66
CA SER A 482 -21.68 8.53 -9.54
C SER A 482 -22.85 7.61 -9.90
N LYS A 483 -22.58 6.34 -10.16
CA LYS A 483 -23.62 5.33 -10.41
C LYS A 483 -24.49 5.08 -9.16
N GLU A 484 -23.90 4.99 -7.99
CA GLU A 484 -24.61 4.80 -6.72
C GLU A 484 -25.52 6.00 -6.41
N GLU A 485 -25.01 7.23 -6.56
CA GLU A 485 -25.79 8.44 -6.38
C GLU A 485 -27.01 8.47 -7.34
N ALA A 486 -26.80 8.12 -8.60
CA ALA A 486 -27.89 8.06 -9.59
C ALA A 486 -28.95 6.99 -9.24
N ARG A 487 -28.53 5.84 -8.68
CA ARG A 487 -29.47 4.80 -8.20
C ARG A 487 -30.27 5.27 -6.98
N MET A 488 -29.59 5.87 -6.00
CA MET A 488 -30.25 6.39 -4.79
C MET A 488 -31.25 7.52 -5.11
N LYS A 489 -30.95 8.40 -6.07
CA LYS A 489 -31.89 9.43 -6.55
C LYS A 489 -33.13 8.85 -7.23
N LYS A 490 -33.01 7.72 -7.94
CA LYS A 490 -34.14 7.03 -8.57
C LYS A 490 -35.00 6.25 -7.57
N ALA A 491 -34.46 5.88 -6.41
CA ALA A 491 -35.15 5.11 -5.39
C ALA A 491 -35.94 5.98 -4.38
N LYS A 492 -35.66 7.28 -4.35
CA LYS A 492 -36.39 8.32 -3.59
C LYS A 492 -37.52 8.91 -4.44
#